data_2f5250bcef67fa8957cf22aff08ca18e
#
_entry.id   2f5250bcef67fa8957cf22aff08ca18e
#
_cell.length_a   1.000
_cell.length_b   1.000
_cell.length_c   1.000
_cell.angle_alpha   90.00
_cell.angle_beta   90.00
_cell.angle_gamma   90.00
#
_symmetry.space_group_name_H-M   'P 1'
#
loop_
_entity.id
_entity.type
_entity.pdbx_description
1 polymer ?
#
loop_
_entity_poly.entity_id
_entity_poly.type
_entity_poly.pdbx_seq_one_letter_code
_entity_poly.pdbx_strand_id
1 'polypeptide(L)'
;MPPLALHAAIAKEVADSLCLPALDDERGSLYMGATAPDIRVITRWEREQTHFFDLSNFEEQSGIAGFLSSYPDLARPTALNTPTVAFVAGYITHLVMDEAWINTIYRPHFGERSELGGGLRANVMDRALQFSIDSGRRQDRNLMLHILDAITRVDLALDVGFIDYETLRRWRELMLDVVNSPPDWERFREGARRHLRTDIESNGEFEELARSLPELVDETLRYLTPERVQAFMEDSLRGSTEAVKEYLQCG
;
A
#
# COMPACT_ATOMS: atom_id res chain seq x y z
N MET A 1 -3.32 -4.26 -5.15
CA MET A 1 -2.97 -3.61 -3.88
C MET A 1 -2.69 -2.15 -4.17
N PRO A 2 -3.17 -1.23 -3.34
CA PRO A 2 -3.01 0.20 -3.56
C PRO A 2 -1.54 0.61 -3.78
N PRO A 3 -1.26 1.62 -4.61
CA PRO A 3 0.11 2.05 -4.89
C PRO A 3 0.74 2.84 -3.75
N LEU A 4 2.07 2.96 -3.79
CA LEU A 4 2.90 3.47 -2.70
C LEU A 4 2.54 4.87 -2.21
N ALA A 5 2.22 5.81 -3.12
CA ALA A 5 1.91 7.18 -2.72
C ALA A 5 0.56 7.25 -1.98
N LEU A 6 -0.40 6.39 -2.34
CA LEU A 6 -1.68 6.30 -1.66
C LEU A 6 -1.51 5.78 -0.22
N HIS A 7 -0.65 4.76 0.01
CA HIS A 7 -0.33 4.29 1.36
C HIS A 7 0.29 5.38 2.24
N ALA A 8 1.25 6.12 1.69
CA ALA A 8 1.86 7.24 2.42
C ALA A 8 0.85 8.37 2.72
N ALA A 9 -0.10 8.64 1.80
CA ALA A 9 -1.16 9.61 2.01
C ALA A 9 -2.11 9.21 3.15
N ILE A 10 -2.55 7.95 3.19
CA ILE A 10 -3.40 7.43 4.28
C ILE A 10 -2.64 7.46 5.61
N ALA A 11 -1.38 7.05 5.64
CA ALA A 11 -0.57 7.12 6.86
C ALA A 11 -0.45 8.57 7.39
N LYS A 12 -0.35 9.56 6.49
CA LYS A 12 -0.39 10.98 6.87
C LYS A 12 -1.74 11.34 7.50
N GLU A 13 -2.86 10.98 6.88
CA GLU A 13 -4.20 11.27 7.39
C GLU A 13 -4.44 10.61 8.76
N VAL A 14 -3.96 9.38 8.97
CA VAL A 14 -3.98 8.69 10.27
C VAL A 14 -3.22 9.47 11.34
N ALA A 15 -1.99 9.86 11.04
CA ALA A 15 -1.18 10.60 12.02
C ALA A 15 -1.77 11.99 12.32
N ASP A 16 -2.32 12.67 11.31
CA ASP A 16 -3.00 13.95 11.50
C ASP A 16 -4.24 13.81 12.39
N SER A 17 -4.97 12.69 12.28
CA SER A 17 -6.16 12.45 13.10
C SER A 17 -5.82 12.09 14.54
N LEU A 18 -4.70 11.40 14.77
CA LEU A 18 -4.26 10.99 16.11
C LEU A 18 -3.53 12.11 16.86
N CYS A 19 -2.86 13.01 16.16
CA CYS A 19 -2.12 14.15 16.73
C CYS A 19 -1.15 13.72 17.85
N LEU A 20 -0.39 12.62 17.63
CA LEU A 20 0.53 12.05 18.61
C LEU A 20 1.97 12.46 18.29
N PRO A 21 2.74 13.05 19.25
CA PRO A 21 4.12 13.48 19.01
C PRO A 21 5.01 12.39 18.41
N ALA A 22 4.87 11.14 18.83
CA ALA A 22 5.63 10.02 18.30
C ALA A 22 5.44 9.78 16.80
N LEU A 23 4.28 10.15 16.24
CA LEU A 23 4.01 10.05 14.81
C LEU A 23 4.32 11.37 14.08
N ASP A 24 4.12 12.51 14.75
CA ASP A 24 4.33 13.84 14.17
C ASP A 24 5.81 14.15 14.00
N ASP A 25 6.65 13.80 14.97
CA ASP A 25 8.10 14.00 14.92
C ASP A 25 8.78 13.01 13.95
N GLU A 26 8.17 11.83 13.71
CA GLU A 26 8.75 10.73 12.96
C GLU A 26 7.98 10.41 11.65
N ARG A 27 7.46 11.45 10.98
CA ARG A 27 6.69 11.30 9.72
C ARG A 27 7.45 10.51 8.65
N GLY A 28 8.76 10.68 8.55
CA GLY A 28 9.58 9.93 7.60
C GLY A 28 9.57 8.43 7.87
N SER A 29 9.76 8.02 9.12
CA SER A 29 9.70 6.63 9.56
C SER A 29 8.30 6.03 9.34
N LEU A 30 7.25 6.78 9.64
CA LEU A 30 5.85 6.40 9.39
C LEU A 30 5.61 6.10 7.90
N TYR A 31 6.05 6.99 6.99
CA TYR A 31 5.85 6.80 5.54
C TYR A 31 6.70 5.66 4.98
N MET A 32 7.92 5.48 5.50
CA MET A 32 8.73 4.31 5.18
C MET A 32 8.03 3.03 5.60
N GLY A 33 7.47 2.97 6.80
CA GLY A 33 6.67 1.83 7.29
C GLY A 33 5.42 1.59 6.45
N ALA A 34 4.66 2.64 6.12
CA ALA A 34 3.44 2.54 5.32
C ALA A 34 3.67 2.01 3.90
N THR A 35 4.90 1.98 3.43
CA THR A 35 5.24 1.46 2.10
C THR A 35 6.11 0.21 2.14
N ALA A 36 6.68 -0.12 3.31
CA ALA A 36 7.62 -1.23 3.47
C ALA A 36 7.08 -2.63 3.12
N PRO A 37 5.79 -2.99 3.31
CA PRO A 37 5.28 -4.27 2.84
C PRO A 37 5.47 -4.50 1.32
N ASP A 38 5.51 -3.43 0.53
CA ASP A 38 5.75 -3.51 -0.92
C ASP A 38 7.25 -3.54 -1.30
N ILE A 39 8.17 -3.59 -0.33
CA ILE A 39 9.62 -3.70 -0.54
C ILE A 39 10.02 -4.90 -1.42
N ARG A 40 9.10 -5.88 -1.53
CA ARG A 40 9.23 -7.04 -2.41
C ARG A 40 9.45 -6.66 -3.89
N VAL A 41 9.10 -5.46 -4.30
CA VAL A 41 9.39 -4.94 -5.65
C VAL A 41 10.90 -4.91 -5.91
N ILE A 42 11.72 -4.66 -4.90
CA ILE A 42 13.19 -4.64 -5.00
C ILE A 42 13.86 -5.89 -4.42
N THR A 43 13.23 -6.58 -3.45
CA THR A 43 13.80 -7.77 -2.79
C THR A 43 13.38 -9.07 -3.46
N ARG A 44 12.22 -9.09 -4.14
CA ARG A 44 11.54 -10.27 -4.68
C ARG A 44 11.10 -11.29 -3.63
N TRP A 45 10.94 -10.83 -2.39
CA TRP A 45 10.37 -11.67 -1.33
C TRP A 45 8.95 -12.09 -1.68
N GLU A 46 8.54 -13.25 -1.18
CA GLU A 46 7.16 -13.70 -1.34
C GLU A 46 6.22 -12.75 -0.57
N ARG A 47 4.98 -12.62 -1.06
CA ARG A 47 4.01 -11.67 -0.50
C ARG A 47 3.71 -11.96 0.98
N GLU A 48 3.59 -13.23 1.32
CA GLU A 48 3.26 -13.69 2.67
C GLU A 48 4.33 -13.29 3.70
N GLN A 49 5.57 -13.09 3.27
CA GLN A 49 6.67 -12.65 4.15
C GLN A 49 6.56 -11.16 4.56
N THR A 50 5.76 -10.38 3.84
CA THR A 50 5.64 -8.94 4.09
C THR A 50 4.22 -8.48 4.38
N HIS A 51 3.20 -9.21 3.91
CA HIS A 51 1.80 -8.83 4.13
C HIS A 51 1.08 -9.75 5.12
N PHE A 52 1.64 -10.94 5.41
CA PHE A 52 1.09 -11.88 6.41
C PHE A 52 -0.37 -12.24 6.16
N PHE A 53 -0.78 -12.22 4.91
CA PHE A 53 -2.14 -12.43 4.44
C PHE A 53 -2.11 -13.25 3.15
N ASP A 54 -2.78 -14.39 3.14
CA ASP A 54 -2.90 -15.29 2.00
C ASP A 54 -4.11 -14.91 1.14
N LEU A 55 -3.87 -14.53 -0.11
CA LEU A 55 -4.92 -14.15 -1.07
C LEU A 55 -5.83 -15.32 -1.44
N SER A 56 -5.31 -16.55 -1.42
CA SER A 56 -6.04 -17.77 -1.76
C SER A 56 -6.93 -18.28 -0.64
N ASN A 57 -6.63 -17.90 0.59
CA ASN A 57 -7.43 -18.25 1.76
C ASN A 57 -8.55 -17.24 1.98
N PHE A 58 -9.80 -17.73 1.91
CA PHE A 58 -11.01 -16.91 2.07
C PHE A 58 -11.55 -16.88 3.50
N GLU A 59 -10.91 -17.58 4.44
CA GLU A 59 -11.25 -17.50 5.84
C GLU A 59 -10.78 -16.18 6.44
N GLU A 60 -11.26 -15.87 7.65
CA GLU A 60 -10.85 -14.67 8.36
C GLU A 60 -9.35 -14.71 8.68
N GLN A 61 -8.64 -13.66 8.32
CA GLN A 61 -7.22 -13.50 8.53
C GLN A 61 -6.96 -12.09 9.08
N SER A 62 -5.80 -11.91 9.71
CA SER A 62 -5.30 -10.59 10.11
C SER A 62 -3.81 -10.51 9.82
N GLY A 63 -3.42 -9.68 8.86
CA GLY A 63 -2.02 -9.40 8.56
C GLY A 63 -1.31 -8.75 9.75
N ILE A 64 -2.01 -7.91 10.53
CA ILE A 64 -1.45 -7.32 11.75
C ILE A 64 -1.09 -8.42 12.75
N ALA A 65 -2.00 -9.34 13.03
CA ALA A 65 -1.74 -10.44 13.96
C ALA A 65 -0.60 -11.33 13.45
N GLY A 66 -0.56 -11.63 12.14
CA GLY A 66 0.52 -12.36 11.49
C GLY A 66 1.87 -11.64 11.61
N PHE A 67 1.90 -10.33 11.34
CA PHE A 67 3.08 -9.49 11.47
C PHE A 67 3.64 -9.47 12.89
N LEU A 68 2.81 -9.12 13.88
CA LEU A 68 3.24 -9.00 15.27
C LEU A 68 3.58 -10.35 15.89
N SER A 69 2.95 -11.45 15.43
CA SER A 69 3.32 -12.82 15.85
C SER A 69 4.67 -13.25 15.26
N SER A 70 4.98 -12.83 14.04
CA SER A 70 6.26 -13.13 13.39
C SER A 70 7.42 -12.31 13.99
N TYR A 71 7.12 -11.11 14.49
CA TYR A 71 8.09 -10.18 15.07
C TYR A 71 7.60 -9.68 16.45
N PRO A 72 7.58 -10.54 17.48
CA PRO A 72 6.97 -10.22 18.77
C PRO A 72 7.65 -9.06 19.52
N ASP A 73 8.91 -8.76 19.22
CA ASP A 73 9.59 -7.60 19.79
C ASP A 73 8.97 -6.28 19.31
N LEU A 74 8.44 -6.24 18.08
CA LEU A 74 7.74 -5.08 17.53
C LEU A 74 6.32 -4.89 18.11
N ALA A 75 5.77 -5.89 18.78
CA ALA A 75 4.45 -5.82 19.41
C ALA A 75 4.42 -4.98 20.69
N ARG A 76 5.56 -4.52 21.19
CA ARG A 76 5.70 -3.74 22.43
C ARG A 76 6.24 -2.35 22.18
N PRO A 77 5.40 -1.36 21.79
CA PRO A 77 5.86 -0.02 21.40
C PRO A 77 6.65 0.68 22.50
N THR A 78 6.35 0.43 23.79
CA THR A 78 7.09 1.03 24.91
C THR A 78 8.55 0.55 25.06
N ALA A 79 8.90 -0.58 24.41
CA ALA A 79 10.28 -1.10 24.39
C ALA A 79 11.09 -0.64 23.17
N LEU A 80 10.45 0.06 22.22
CA LEU A 80 11.08 0.50 20.98
C LEU A 80 11.45 1.99 21.02
N ASN A 81 12.43 2.37 20.17
CA ASN A 81 12.67 3.79 19.93
C ASN A 81 11.55 4.41 19.07
N THR A 82 11.39 5.73 19.17
CA THR A 82 10.29 6.45 18.50
C THR A 82 10.27 6.26 16.99
N PRO A 83 11.40 6.30 16.24
CA PRO A 83 11.41 6.01 14.82
C PRO A 83 10.87 4.61 14.47
N THR A 84 11.25 3.59 15.24
CA THR A 84 10.75 2.21 15.03
C THR A 84 9.25 2.10 15.33
N VAL A 85 8.76 2.75 16.38
CA VAL A 85 7.32 2.83 16.69
C VAL A 85 6.55 3.43 15.54
N ALA A 86 7.00 4.57 15.00
CA ALA A 86 6.36 5.22 13.87
C ALA A 86 6.39 4.35 12.60
N PHE A 87 7.51 3.66 12.34
CA PHE A 87 7.62 2.71 11.23
C PHE A 87 6.59 1.57 11.36
N VAL A 88 6.49 0.95 12.55
CA VAL A 88 5.51 -0.13 12.80
C VAL A 88 4.08 0.39 12.65
N ALA A 89 3.78 1.58 13.16
CA ALA A 89 2.48 2.22 12.96
C ALA A 89 2.16 2.40 11.47
N GLY A 90 3.13 2.86 10.67
CA GLY A 90 3.00 2.94 9.22
C GLY A 90 2.76 1.55 8.57
N TYR A 91 3.51 0.54 9.00
CA TYR A 91 3.35 -0.83 8.51
C TYR A 91 1.93 -1.36 8.76
N ILE A 92 1.38 -1.10 9.94
CA ILE A 92 0.00 -1.44 10.31
C ILE A 92 -1.00 -0.76 9.38
N THR A 93 -0.82 0.54 9.06
CA THR A 93 -1.73 1.23 8.13
C THR A 93 -1.76 0.59 6.75
N HIS A 94 -0.61 0.13 6.26
CA HIS A 94 -0.53 -0.59 4.99
C HIS A 94 -1.34 -1.88 5.03
N LEU A 95 -1.12 -2.71 6.05
CA LEU A 95 -1.79 -4.01 6.16
C LEU A 95 -3.31 -3.85 6.22
N VAL A 96 -3.81 -2.90 7.01
CA VAL A 96 -5.25 -2.62 7.10
C VAL A 96 -5.82 -2.20 5.75
N MET A 97 -5.15 -1.29 5.06
CA MET A 97 -5.61 -0.78 3.77
C MET A 97 -5.62 -1.88 2.70
N ASP A 98 -4.60 -2.73 2.67
CA ASP A 98 -4.50 -3.84 1.74
C ASP A 98 -5.60 -4.89 1.99
N GLU A 99 -5.82 -5.26 3.25
CA GLU A 99 -6.90 -6.17 3.62
C GLU A 99 -8.28 -5.59 3.28
N ALA A 100 -8.49 -4.31 3.55
CA ALA A 100 -9.72 -3.62 3.18
C ALA A 100 -9.94 -3.68 1.66
N TRP A 101 -8.92 -3.37 0.85
CA TRP A 101 -9.01 -3.48 -0.62
C TRP A 101 -9.34 -4.90 -1.07
N ILE A 102 -8.62 -5.89 -0.55
CA ILE A 102 -8.81 -7.30 -0.92
C ILE A 102 -10.23 -7.76 -0.61
N ASN A 103 -10.74 -7.45 0.58
CA ASN A 103 -12.01 -7.97 1.07
C ASN A 103 -13.23 -7.20 0.53
N THR A 104 -13.11 -5.88 0.32
CA THR A 104 -14.26 -5.04 -0.07
C THR A 104 -14.28 -4.68 -1.56
N ILE A 105 -13.12 -4.70 -2.23
CA ILE A 105 -13.00 -4.30 -3.63
C ILE A 105 -12.55 -5.49 -4.51
N TYR A 106 -11.35 -6.05 -4.26
CA TYR A 106 -10.79 -7.04 -5.18
C TYR A 106 -11.60 -8.33 -5.25
N ARG A 107 -11.76 -9.02 -4.11
CA ARG A 107 -12.47 -10.32 -4.08
C ARG A 107 -13.91 -10.24 -4.59
N PRO A 108 -14.74 -9.25 -4.18
CA PRO A 108 -16.11 -9.16 -4.63
C PRO A 108 -16.27 -8.77 -6.11
N HIS A 109 -15.34 -7.97 -6.67
CA HIS A 109 -15.54 -7.35 -7.98
C HIS A 109 -14.56 -7.81 -9.05
N PHE A 110 -13.34 -8.21 -8.69
CA PHE A 110 -12.28 -8.58 -9.63
C PHE A 110 -11.72 -9.99 -9.41
N GLY A 111 -11.97 -10.60 -8.26
CA GLY A 111 -11.48 -11.93 -7.91
C GLY A 111 -12.17 -13.07 -8.68
N GLU A 112 -11.66 -14.27 -8.53
CA GLU A 112 -12.15 -15.47 -9.22
C GLU A 112 -13.64 -15.76 -9.02
N ARG A 113 -14.19 -15.36 -7.86
CA ARG A 113 -15.61 -15.58 -7.51
C ARG A 113 -16.50 -14.39 -7.88
N SER A 114 -15.94 -13.34 -8.49
CA SER A 114 -16.69 -12.19 -8.97
C SER A 114 -17.34 -12.45 -10.34
N GLU A 115 -18.23 -11.57 -10.77
CA GLU A 115 -18.81 -11.62 -12.12
C GLU A 115 -17.76 -11.52 -13.23
N LEU A 116 -16.61 -10.87 -12.97
CA LEU A 116 -15.50 -10.74 -13.92
C LEU A 116 -14.56 -11.96 -13.91
N GLY A 117 -14.71 -12.89 -12.96
CA GLY A 117 -14.05 -14.19 -12.94
C GLY A 117 -12.53 -14.19 -12.71
N GLY A 118 -11.92 -13.11 -12.26
CA GLY A 118 -10.50 -13.05 -11.89
C GLY A 118 -9.51 -13.15 -13.05
N GLY A 119 -9.97 -13.11 -14.31
CA GLY A 119 -9.12 -13.20 -15.50
C GLY A 119 -8.25 -11.96 -15.72
N LEU A 120 -7.47 -11.96 -16.81
CA LEU A 120 -6.53 -10.87 -17.14
C LEU A 120 -7.22 -9.51 -17.18
N ARG A 121 -8.37 -9.40 -17.83
CA ARG A 121 -9.14 -8.14 -17.89
C ARG A 121 -9.52 -7.63 -16.50
N ALA A 122 -10.05 -8.48 -15.62
CA ALA A 122 -10.40 -8.11 -14.25
C ALA A 122 -9.19 -7.59 -13.47
N ASN A 123 -8.06 -8.26 -13.59
CA ASN A 123 -6.83 -7.86 -12.94
C ASN A 123 -6.27 -6.54 -13.50
N VAL A 124 -6.36 -6.30 -14.82
CA VAL A 124 -5.96 -5.02 -15.42
C VAL A 124 -6.89 -3.88 -14.96
N MET A 125 -8.22 -4.12 -14.90
CA MET A 125 -9.19 -3.16 -14.38
C MET A 125 -8.90 -2.78 -12.93
N ASP A 126 -8.66 -3.77 -12.05
CA ASP A 126 -8.27 -3.56 -10.67
C ASP A 126 -7.01 -2.67 -10.57
N ARG A 127 -5.97 -2.99 -11.32
CA ARG A 127 -4.71 -2.24 -11.31
C ARG A 127 -4.84 -0.83 -11.86
N ALA A 128 -5.59 -0.66 -12.94
CA ALA A 128 -5.84 0.65 -13.55
C ALA A 128 -6.62 1.56 -12.59
N LEU A 129 -7.60 1.00 -11.88
CA LEU A 129 -8.34 1.74 -10.85
C LEU A 129 -7.44 2.18 -9.71
N GLN A 130 -6.63 1.28 -9.16
CA GLN A 130 -5.67 1.61 -8.10
C GLN A 130 -4.72 2.73 -8.53
N PHE A 131 -4.17 2.63 -9.75
CA PHE A 131 -3.29 3.67 -10.30
C PHE A 131 -4.03 5.00 -10.48
N SER A 132 -5.29 4.98 -10.90
CA SER A 132 -6.10 6.21 -11.05
C SER A 132 -6.32 6.91 -9.71
N ILE A 133 -6.62 6.16 -8.65
CA ILE A 133 -6.80 6.71 -7.29
C ILE A 133 -5.48 7.30 -6.78
N ASP A 134 -4.38 6.59 -6.93
CA ASP A 134 -3.03 7.07 -6.57
C ASP A 134 -2.66 8.33 -7.34
N SER A 135 -2.93 8.35 -8.64
CA SER A 135 -2.67 9.50 -9.51
C SER A 135 -3.44 10.73 -9.04
N GLY A 136 -4.69 10.56 -8.60
CA GLY A 136 -5.49 11.63 -8.01
C GLY A 136 -4.84 12.21 -6.74
N ARG A 137 -4.33 11.37 -5.84
CA ARG A 137 -3.61 11.80 -4.63
C ARG A 137 -2.30 12.50 -4.96
N ARG A 138 -1.57 12.04 -5.97
CA ARG A 138 -0.30 12.63 -6.41
C ARG A 138 -0.45 13.99 -7.11
N GLN A 139 -1.65 14.38 -7.51
CA GLN A 139 -1.96 15.73 -7.98
C GLN A 139 -1.93 16.77 -6.86
N ASP A 140 -2.14 16.35 -5.59
CA ASP A 140 -1.94 17.24 -4.44
C ASP A 140 -0.44 17.47 -4.22
N ARG A 141 0.05 18.57 -4.81
CA ARG A 141 1.45 18.96 -4.73
C ARG A 141 1.92 19.20 -3.29
N ASN A 142 1.08 19.76 -2.43
CA ASN A 142 1.45 20.03 -1.05
C ASN A 142 1.63 18.72 -0.27
N LEU A 143 0.74 17.76 -0.48
CA LEU A 143 0.86 16.42 0.07
C LEU A 143 2.16 15.75 -0.39
N MET A 144 2.44 15.76 -1.69
CA MET A 144 3.66 15.14 -2.23
C MET A 144 4.94 15.81 -1.72
N LEU A 145 4.99 17.13 -1.63
CA LEU A 145 6.12 17.86 -1.06
C LEU A 145 6.33 17.54 0.42
N HIS A 146 5.25 17.42 1.19
CA HIS A 146 5.33 17.03 2.60
C HIS A 146 5.90 15.62 2.77
N ILE A 147 5.41 14.65 1.99
CA ILE A 147 5.91 13.27 2.03
C ILE A 147 7.38 13.21 1.58
N LEU A 148 7.72 13.90 0.49
CA LEU A 148 9.08 13.97 -0.05
C LEU A 148 10.07 14.50 0.99
N ASP A 149 9.73 15.61 1.64
CA ASP A 149 10.55 16.25 2.65
C ASP A 149 10.76 15.33 3.87
N ALA A 150 9.70 14.68 4.36
CA ALA A 150 9.79 13.75 5.48
C ALA A 150 10.66 12.53 5.16
N ILE A 151 10.49 11.90 3.98
CA ILE A 151 11.29 10.74 3.55
C ILE A 151 12.76 11.15 3.30
N THR A 152 13.01 12.38 2.82
CA THR A 152 14.36 12.87 2.59
C THR A 152 15.16 12.97 3.91
N ARG A 153 14.48 13.36 4.99
CA ARG A 153 15.10 13.59 6.31
C ARG A 153 15.09 12.37 7.24
N VAL A 154 14.42 11.27 6.84
CA VAL A 154 14.27 10.10 7.71
C VAL A 154 15.63 9.53 8.13
N ASP A 155 15.77 9.27 9.42
CA ASP A 155 16.84 8.42 9.92
C ASP A 155 16.45 6.95 9.73
N LEU A 156 17.28 6.22 9.00
CA LEU A 156 17.05 4.79 8.72
C LEU A 156 17.64 3.86 9.80
N ALA A 157 18.08 4.38 10.93
CA ALA A 157 18.51 3.59 12.09
C ALA A 157 17.29 2.96 12.80
N LEU A 158 16.51 2.19 12.02
CA LEU A 158 15.32 1.48 12.46
C LEU A 158 15.69 0.06 12.91
N ASP A 159 15.26 -0.31 14.10
CA ASP A 159 15.45 -1.67 14.62
C ASP A 159 14.17 -2.51 14.37
N VAL A 160 13.98 -2.91 13.13
CA VAL A 160 12.82 -3.73 12.73
C VAL A 160 13.15 -5.22 12.62
N GLY A 161 14.44 -5.59 12.65
CA GLY A 161 14.90 -6.98 12.74
C GLY A 161 14.81 -7.80 11.45
N PHE A 162 13.95 -7.44 10.50
CA PHE A 162 13.69 -8.23 9.28
C PHE A 162 14.04 -7.50 7.97
N ILE A 163 14.28 -6.21 8.02
CA ILE A 163 14.75 -5.43 6.87
C ILE A 163 16.07 -4.78 7.26
N ASP A 164 17.14 -5.10 6.55
CA ASP A 164 18.43 -4.51 6.80
C ASP A 164 18.53 -3.05 6.32
N TYR A 165 19.51 -2.32 6.85
CA TYR A 165 19.73 -0.89 6.55
C TYR A 165 19.91 -0.62 5.05
N GLU A 166 20.65 -1.47 4.34
CA GLU A 166 20.90 -1.26 2.90
C GLU A 166 19.63 -1.44 2.07
N THR A 167 18.80 -2.39 2.45
CA THR A 167 17.48 -2.61 1.84
C THR A 167 16.54 -1.44 2.10
N LEU A 168 16.51 -0.90 3.33
CA LEU A 168 15.74 0.30 3.66
C LEU A 168 16.26 1.53 2.89
N ARG A 169 17.58 1.68 2.74
CA ARG A 169 18.19 2.76 1.97
C ARG A 169 17.75 2.73 0.50
N ARG A 170 17.81 1.55 -0.13
CA ARG A 170 17.36 1.35 -1.52
C ARG A 170 15.84 1.60 -1.65
N TRP A 171 15.08 1.20 -0.65
CA TRP A 171 13.64 1.43 -0.61
C TRP A 171 13.33 2.93 -0.53
N ARG A 172 14.04 3.68 0.32
CA ARG A 172 13.93 5.13 0.39
C ARG A 172 14.19 5.80 -0.95
N GLU A 173 15.25 5.39 -1.66
CA GLU A 173 15.57 5.92 -2.99
C GLU A 173 14.43 5.70 -3.99
N LEU A 174 13.82 4.50 -3.99
CA LEU A 174 12.65 4.22 -4.81
C LEU A 174 11.46 5.09 -4.42
N MET A 175 11.19 5.26 -3.14
CA MET A 175 10.10 6.11 -2.66
C MET A 175 10.28 7.57 -3.05
N LEU A 176 11.51 8.10 -2.93
CA LEU A 176 11.83 9.46 -3.39
C LEU A 176 11.58 9.62 -4.90
N ASP A 177 11.94 8.63 -5.72
CA ASP A 177 11.62 8.66 -7.16
C ASP A 177 10.12 8.63 -7.42
N VAL A 178 9.38 7.74 -6.75
CA VAL A 178 7.92 7.61 -6.90
C VAL A 178 7.21 8.91 -6.53
N VAL A 179 7.55 9.51 -5.39
CA VAL A 179 6.87 10.73 -4.90
C VAL A 179 7.25 11.96 -5.74
N ASN A 180 8.49 12.05 -6.22
CA ASN A 180 8.97 13.18 -7.02
C ASN A 180 8.58 13.09 -8.51
N SER A 181 8.21 11.92 -9.01
CA SER A 181 7.83 11.71 -10.40
C SER A 181 6.33 11.91 -10.61
N PRO A 182 5.88 12.54 -11.70
CA PRO A 182 4.46 12.60 -12.02
C PRO A 182 3.91 11.19 -12.28
N PRO A 183 2.59 10.96 -12.06
CA PRO A 183 1.95 9.72 -12.51
C PRO A 183 2.13 9.53 -14.01
N ASP A 184 2.50 8.34 -14.42
CA ASP A 184 2.78 8.02 -15.83
C ASP A 184 2.18 6.67 -16.21
N TRP A 185 1.26 6.67 -17.17
CA TRP A 185 0.60 5.47 -17.69
C TRP A 185 1.58 4.49 -18.36
N GLU A 186 2.66 4.97 -18.95
CA GLU A 186 3.68 4.10 -19.54
C GLU A 186 4.42 3.30 -18.45
N ARG A 187 4.86 3.99 -17.38
CA ARG A 187 5.46 3.32 -16.22
C ARG A 187 4.49 2.34 -15.57
N PHE A 188 3.21 2.72 -15.48
CA PHE A 188 2.16 1.82 -14.98
C PHE A 188 2.04 0.58 -15.87
N ARG A 189 1.97 0.74 -17.19
CA ARG A 189 1.85 -0.37 -18.15
C ARG A 189 3.00 -1.35 -18.02
N GLU A 190 4.23 -0.87 -17.95
CA GLU A 190 5.42 -1.72 -17.75
C GLU A 190 5.39 -2.45 -16.41
N GLY A 191 4.94 -1.78 -15.35
CA GLY A 191 4.78 -2.38 -14.02
C GLY A 191 3.70 -3.45 -14.00
N ALA A 192 2.52 -3.16 -14.55
CA ALA A 192 1.40 -4.08 -14.62
C ALA A 192 1.75 -5.34 -15.44
N ARG A 193 2.40 -5.18 -16.59
CA ARG A 193 2.86 -6.29 -17.43
C ARG A 193 3.79 -7.24 -16.67
N ARG A 194 4.75 -6.71 -15.92
CA ARG A 194 5.66 -7.52 -15.10
C ARG A 194 4.96 -8.22 -13.95
N HIS A 195 4.00 -7.53 -13.33
CA HIS A 195 3.30 -8.03 -12.15
C HIS A 195 2.28 -9.11 -12.49
N LEU A 196 1.54 -8.94 -13.59
CA LEU A 196 0.52 -9.90 -14.04
C LEU A 196 1.13 -11.15 -14.69
N ARG A 197 2.48 -11.23 -14.81
CA ARG A 197 3.20 -12.36 -15.39
C ARG A 197 2.54 -12.84 -16.69
N THR A 198 2.23 -11.88 -17.57
CA THR A 198 1.64 -12.23 -18.86
C THR A 198 2.63 -13.13 -19.61
N ASP A 199 2.24 -14.38 -19.82
CA ASP A 199 2.91 -15.28 -20.73
C ASP A 199 2.76 -14.78 -22.18
N ILE A 200 3.43 -15.47 -23.12
CA ILE A 200 3.48 -15.03 -24.53
C ILE A 200 2.08 -14.99 -25.16
N GLU A 201 1.16 -15.86 -24.73
CA GLU A 201 -0.20 -15.94 -25.28
C GLU A 201 -1.07 -14.79 -24.76
N SER A 202 -0.98 -14.46 -23.49
CA SER A 202 -1.72 -13.35 -22.85
C SER A 202 -1.17 -11.96 -23.19
N ASN A 203 0.03 -11.87 -23.77
CA ASN A 203 0.68 -10.60 -24.06
C ASN A 203 -0.09 -9.74 -25.08
N GLY A 204 -0.69 -10.37 -26.09
CA GLY A 204 -1.54 -9.69 -27.09
C GLY A 204 -2.80 -9.07 -26.48
N GLU A 205 -3.50 -9.80 -25.63
CA GLU A 205 -4.67 -9.34 -24.90
C GLU A 205 -4.31 -8.20 -23.92
N PHE A 206 -3.20 -8.34 -23.19
CA PHE A 206 -2.71 -7.28 -22.31
C PHE A 206 -2.42 -5.99 -23.08
N GLU A 207 -1.73 -6.05 -24.23
CA GLU A 207 -1.41 -4.88 -25.03
C GLU A 207 -2.67 -4.22 -25.64
N GLU A 208 -3.71 -4.98 -25.90
CA GLU A 208 -5.01 -4.44 -26.33
C GLU A 208 -5.68 -3.67 -25.19
N LEU A 209 -5.79 -4.26 -24.00
CA LEU A 209 -6.29 -3.59 -22.79
C LEU A 209 -5.45 -2.37 -22.41
N ALA A 210 -4.15 -2.46 -22.54
CA ALA A 210 -3.22 -1.39 -22.18
C ALA A 210 -3.27 -0.17 -23.11
N ARG A 211 -3.80 -0.31 -24.35
CA ARG A 211 -3.98 0.83 -25.26
C ARG A 211 -5.11 1.76 -24.84
N SER A 212 -6.08 1.25 -24.09
CA SER A 212 -7.28 1.98 -23.67
C SER A 212 -7.42 2.07 -22.14
N LEU A 213 -6.29 2.19 -21.42
CA LEU A 213 -6.29 2.25 -19.94
C LEU A 213 -7.19 3.36 -19.38
N PRO A 214 -7.23 4.60 -19.89
CA PRO A 214 -8.14 5.63 -19.39
C PRO A 214 -9.62 5.22 -19.54
N GLU A 215 -10.01 4.70 -20.70
CA GLU A 215 -11.37 4.22 -20.96
C GLU A 215 -11.72 3.03 -20.08
N LEU A 216 -10.74 2.16 -19.80
CA LEU A 216 -10.88 1.03 -18.90
C LEU A 216 -11.10 1.49 -17.44
N VAL A 217 -10.45 2.57 -17.01
CA VAL A 217 -10.72 3.20 -15.70
C VAL A 217 -12.16 3.72 -15.65
N ASP A 218 -12.62 4.42 -16.67
CA ASP A 218 -14.00 4.93 -16.74
C ASP A 218 -15.02 3.79 -16.72
N GLU A 219 -14.75 2.69 -17.40
CA GLU A 219 -15.55 1.48 -17.35
C GLU A 219 -15.56 0.87 -15.94
N THR A 220 -14.39 0.78 -15.32
CA THR A 220 -14.23 0.22 -13.97
C THR A 220 -14.97 1.06 -12.94
N LEU A 221 -14.93 2.39 -13.03
CA LEU A 221 -15.66 3.30 -12.14
C LEU A 221 -17.18 3.23 -12.34
N ARG A 222 -17.66 2.94 -13.57
CA ARG A 222 -19.08 2.67 -13.79
C ARG A 222 -19.53 1.34 -13.21
N TYR A 223 -18.68 0.33 -13.24
CA TYR A 223 -18.93 -0.99 -12.67
C TYR A 223 -18.89 -0.98 -11.14
N LEU A 224 -17.82 -0.41 -10.57
CA LEU A 224 -17.59 -0.42 -9.12
C LEU A 224 -18.35 0.68 -8.39
N THR A 225 -18.61 1.80 -9.02
CA THR A 225 -19.13 3.08 -8.56
C THR A 225 -18.16 3.91 -7.70
N PRO A 226 -18.14 5.25 -7.87
CA PRO A 226 -17.30 6.14 -7.06
C PRO A 226 -17.59 6.07 -5.56
N GLU A 227 -18.84 5.84 -5.18
CA GLU A 227 -19.27 5.75 -3.77
C GLU A 227 -18.60 4.56 -3.06
N ARG A 228 -18.40 3.43 -3.75
CA ARG A 228 -17.69 2.27 -3.18
C ARG A 228 -16.20 2.57 -2.99
N VAL A 229 -15.59 3.28 -3.94
CA VAL A 229 -14.20 3.72 -3.79
C VAL A 229 -14.05 4.67 -2.61
N GLN A 230 -14.99 5.60 -2.45
CA GLN A 230 -15.01 6.52 -1.32
C GLN A 230 -15.21 5.77 0.01
N ALA A 231 -16.17 4.84 0.08
CA ALA A 231 -16.39 4.01 1.26
C ALA A 231 -15.13 3.22 1.64
N PHE A 232 -14.45 2.63 0.66
CA PHE A 232 -13.16 1.98 0.90
C PHE A 232 -12.13 2.92 1.51
N MET A 233 -12.01 4.16 1.00
CA MET A 233 -11.05 5.15 1.54
C MET A 233 -11.39 5.55 2.98
N GLU A 234 -12.66 5.79 3.28
CA GLU A 234 -13.14 6.13 4.62
C GLU A 234 -12.93 4.98 5.61
N ASP A 235 -13.27 3.76 5.21
CA ASP A 235 -13.10 2.55 6.02
C ASP A 235 -11.63 2.24 6.27
N SER A 236 -10.77 2.41 5.24
CA SER A 236 -9.32 2.25 5.36
C SER A 236 -8.72 3.26 6.36
N LEU A 237 -9.12 4.52 6.28
CA LEU A 237 -8.65 5.56 7.20
C LEU A 237 -9.11 5.26 8.63
N ARG A 238 -10.40 4.94 8.81
CA ARG A 238 -10.96 4.61 10.13
C ARG A 238 -10.29 3.38 10.74
N GLY A 239 -10.24 2.26 10.01
CA GLY A 239 -9.64 1.02 10.49
C GLY A 239 -8.14 1.17 10.77
N SER A 240 -7.40 1.90 9.93
CA SER A 240 -5.99 2.21 10.18
C SER A 240 -5.79 3.06 11.44
N THR A 241 -6.65 4.07 11.65
CA THR A 241 -6.59 4.93 12.83
C THR A 241 -6.84 4.13 14.12
N GLU A 242 -7.85 3.25 14.11
CA GLU A 242 -8.19 2.37 15.24
C GLU A 242 -7.03 1.39 15.52
N ALA A 243 -6.52 0.71 14.50
CA ALA A 243 -5.44 -0.27 14.67
C ALA A 243 -4.13 0.36 15.15
N VAL A 244 -3.75 1.53 14.64
CA VAL A 244 -2.57 2.27 15.12
C VAL A 244 -2.76 2.74 16.57
N LYS A 245 -3.96 3.22 16.91
CA LYS A 245 -4.27 3.62 18.29
C LYS A 245 -4.19 2.43 19.25
N GLU A 246 -4.73 1.28 18.89
CA GLU A 246 -4.62 0.05 19.67
C GLU A 246 -3.16 -0.37 19.85
N TYR A 247 -2.38 -0.40 18.77
CA TYR A 247 -0.95 -0.70 18.82
C TYR A 247 -0.20 0.21 19.81
N LEU A 248 -0.41 1.51 19.74
CA LEU A 248 0.27 2.48 20.60
C LEU A 248 -0.16 2.43 22.07
N GLN A 249 -1.31 1.81 22.37
CA GLN A 249 -1.82 1.59 23.73
C GLN A 249 -1.39 0.25 24.33
N CYS A 250 -0.83 -0.68 23.54
CA CYS A 250 -0.34 -1.99 23.96
C CYS A 250 1.03 -1.87 24.66
N GLY A 251 1.13 -1.10 25.77
CA GLY A 251 2.37 -0.86 26.48
C GLY A 251 2.17 -0.66 27.97
#